data_791c0904219d88c20f24d690c7b81d21
#
_entry.id   791c0904219d88c20f24d690c7b81d21
#
_cell.length_a   1.000
_cell.length_b   1.000
_cell.length_c   1.000
_cell.angle_alpha   90.00
_cell.angle_beta   90.00
_cell.angle_gamma   90.00
#
_symmetry.space_group_name_H-M   'P 1'
#
loop_
_entity.id
_entity.type
_entity.pdbx_description
1 polymer ?
#
loop_
_entity_poly.entity_id
_entity_poly.type
_entity_poly.pdbx_seq_one_letter_code
_entity_poly.pdbx_strand_id
1 'polypeptide(L)'
;MTEQTFDFALTLRCYRKSLGLDQDELAELLDVAQATVSRWEAGIRAPRDPVEVLMRLHELNDAFDDVVDDVVALAMRDDDGRVILTTYKVDEHWWLADQRARDLALPASMHQAATAQAAREISAEDGTVVIIRASH
;
A
#
# COMPACT_ATOMS: atom_id res chain seq x y z
N MET A 1 36.09 -8.63 8.50
CA MET A 1 34.71 -9.13 8.42
C MET A 1 33.78 -7.99 8.01
N THR A 2 33.00 -8.23 7.01
CA THR A 2 32.06 -7.26 6.54
C THR A 2 30.73 -7.46 7.24
N GLU A 3 30.33 -6.51 8.04
CA GLU A 3 28.96 -6.50 8.53
C GLU A 3 28.03 -6.18 7.37
N GLN A 4 26.95 -6.92 7.29
CA GLN A 4 25.88 -6.54 6.40
C GLN A 4 25.23 -5.29 6.96
N THR A 5 25.57 -4.17 6.35
CA THR A 5 24.85 -2.95 6.63
C THR A 5 23.51 -2.98 5.94
N PHE A 6 22.53 -2.76 6.70
CA PHE A 6 21.18 -2.61 6.21
C PHE A 6 21.09 -1.34 5.34
N ASP A 7 20.52 -1.49 4.16
CA ASP A 7 20.35 -0.40 3.23
C ASP A 7 18.99 0.27 3.47
N PHE A 8 19.00 1.35 4.23
CA PHE A 8 17.78 2.07 4.57
C PHE A 8 17.10 2.64 3.32
N ALA A 9 17.86 3.24 2.43
CA ALA A 9 17.32 3.87 1.21
C ALA A 9 16.55 2.85 0.36
N LEU A 10 17.15 1.69 0.15
CA LEU A 10 16.53 0.62 -0.63
C LEU A 10 15.33 0.01 0.10
N THR A 11 15.45 -0.20 1.39
CA THR A 11 14.36 -0.73 2.23
C THR A 11 13.14 0.18 2.17
N LEU A 12 13.35 1.48 2.35
CA LEU A 12 12.28 2.48 2.27
C LEU A 12 11.59 2.45 0.91
N ARG A 13 12.37 2.42 -0.17
CA ARG A 13 11.84 2.40 -1.53
C ARG A 13 11.01 1.14 -1.79
N CYS A 14 11.50 -0.02 -1.37
CA CYS A 14 10.79 -1.28 -1.56
C CYS A 14 9.45 -1.29 -0.82
N TYR A 15 9.43 -0.85 0.44
CA TYR A 15 8.18 -0.74 1.19
C TYR A 15 7.21 0.24 0.54
N ARG A 16 7.71 1.41 0.16
CA ARG A 16 6.85 2.41 -0.49
C ARG A 16 6.20 1.86 -1.75
N LYS A 17 6.98 1.23 -2.61
CA LYS A 17 6.46 0.67 -3.87
C LYS A 17 5.46 -0.45 -3.63
N SER A 18 5.73 -1.32 -2.67
CA SER A 18 4.82 -2.41 -2.33
C SER A 18 3.48 -1.92 -1.76
N LEU A 19 3.49 -0.77 -1.09
CA LEU A 19 2.29 -0.13 -0.56
C LEU A 19 1.53 0.67 -1.62
N GLY A 20 2.07 0.82 -2.83
CA GLY A 20 1.44 1.57 -3.92
C GLY A 20 1.51 3.07 -3.76
N LEU A 21 2.46 3.56 -2.96
CA LEU A 21 2.57 4.98 -2.64
C LEU A 21 3.63 5.67 -3.50
N ASP A 22 3.36 6.92 -3.91
CA ASP A 22 4.42 7.78 -4.41
C ASP A 22 5.14 8.47 -3.24
N GLN A 23 6.18 9.23 -3.55
CA GLN A 23 6.96 9.90 -2.50
C GLN A 23 6.16 10.95 -1.74
N ASP A 24 5.26 11.67 -2.42
CA ASP A 24 4.39 12.66 -1.78
C ASP A 24 3.44 12.00 -0.80
N GLU A 25 2.82 10.92 -1.20
CA GLU A 25 1.87 10.18 -0.36
C GLU A 25 2.56 9.61 0.88
N LEU A 26 3.74 9.01 0.70
CA LEU A 26 4.50 8.50 1.84
C LEU A 26 4.94 9.61 2.78
N ALA A 27 5.39 10.74 2.22
CA ALA A 27 5.79 11.90 3.01
C ALA A 27 4.65 12.40 3.91
N GLU A 28 3.45 12.50 3.36
CA GLU A 28 2.26 12.89 4.14
C GLU A 28 2.00 11.90 5.28
N LEU A 29 2.05 10.61 5.00
CA LEU A 29 1.81 9.58 6.02
C LEU A 29 2.89 9.56 7.11
N LEU A 30 4.12 9.92 6.78
CA LEU A 30 5.23 10.01 7.73
C LEU A 30 5.36 11.38 8.38
N ASP A 31 4.54 12.34 7.98
CA ASP A 31 4.57 13.72 8.45
C ASP A 31 5.93 14.39 8.22
N VAL A 32 6.46 14.22 7.02
CA VAL A 32 7.71 14.86 6.56
C VAL A 32 7.51 15.47 5.18
N ALA A 33 8.47 16.28 4.73
CA ALA A 33 8.41 16.85 3.38
C ALA A 33 8.74 15.80 2.31
N GLN A 34 8.15 15.93 1.13
CA GLN A 34 8.47 15.04 0.00
C GLN A 34 9.96 15.04 -0.32
N ALA A 35 10.61 16.20 -0.28
CA ALA A 35 12.05 16.29 -0.51
C ALA A 35 12.85 15.46 0.50
N THR A 36 12.34 15.31 1.72
CA THR A 36 12.99 14.48 2.75
C THR A 36 12.94 13.01 2.35
N VAL A 37 11.79 12.50 1.94
CA VAL A 37 11.66 11.12 1.45
C VAL A 37 12.57 10.90 0.23
N SER A 38 12.58 11.85 -0.70
CA SER A 38 13.42 11.77 -1.90
C SER A 38 14.91 11.65 -1.55
N ARG A 39 15.39 12.45 -0.60
CA ARG A 39 16.78 12.40 -0.15
C ARG A 39 17.12 11.10 0.57
N TRP A 40 16.20 10.59 1.38
CA TRP A 40 16.38 9.30 2.05
C TRP A 40 16.51 8.17 1.03
N GLU A 41 15.64 8.13 0.02
CA GLU A 41 15.66 7.09 -1.02
C GLU A 41 16.88 7.21 -1.96
N ALA A 42 17.39 8.41 -2.13
CA ALA A 42 18.61 8.63 -2.92
C ALA A 42 19.89 8.30 -2.14
N GLY A 43 19.79 8.00 -0.85
CA GLY A 43 20.96 7.74 0.00
C GLY A 43 21.77 8.96 0.34
N ILE A 44 21.27 10.17 0.03
CA ILE A 44 21.96 11.43 0.31
C ILE A 44 21.89 11.78 1.79
N ARG A 45 20.79 11.39 2.44
CA ARG A 45 20.53 11.71 3.82
C ARG A 45 19.80 10.54 4.47
N ALA A 46 20.09 10.27 5.73
CA ALA A 46 19.37 9.28 6.53
C ALA A 46 18.51 9.99 7.58
N PRO A 47 17.39 9.40 8.02
CA PRO A 47 16.64 9.96 9.14
C PRO A 47 17.46 9.86 10.43
N ARG A 48 17.11 10.71 11.39
CA ARG A 48 17.76 10.70 12.70
C ARG A 48 17.59 9.36 13.39
N ASP A 49 16.41 8.78 13.27
CA ASP A 49 16.08 7.46 13.82
C ASP A 49 15.50 6.57 12.70
N PRO A 50 16.36 5.82 11.98
CA PRO A 50 15.89 4.96 10.90
C PRO A 50 14.94 3.86 11.38
N VAL A 51 15.14 3.33 12.59
CA VAL A 51 14.30 2.26 13.14
C VAL A 51 12.87 2.76 13.37
N GLU A 52 12.72 3.99 13.87
CA GLU A 52 11.40 4.59 14.06
C GLU A 52 10.64 4.70 12.72
N VAL A 53 11.32 5.15 11.67
CA VAL A 53 10.71 5.23 10.34
C VAL A 53 10.27 3.85 9.86
N LEU A 54 11.11 2.84 10.05
CA LEU A 54 10.77 1.47 9.66
C LEU A 54 9.60 0.91 10.47
N MET A 55 9.49 1.27 11.74
CA MET A 55 8.34 0.85 12.56
C MET A 55 7.05 1.46 12.03
N ARG A 56 7.08 2.72 11.61
CA ARG A 56 5.91 3.37 11.00
C ARG A 56 5.54 2.72 9.66
N LEU A 57 6.54 2.35 8.86
CA LEU A 57 6.31 1.60 7.62
C LEU A 57 5.68 0.24 7.91
N HIS A 58 6.09 -0.41 8.98
CA HIS A 58 5.53 -1.67 9.39
C HIS A 58 4.05 -1.54 9.78
N GLU A 59 3.69 -0.48 10.48
CA GLU A 59 2.30 -0.18 10.80
C GLU A 59 1.46 0.05 9.53
N LEU A 60 2.01 0.76 8.55
CA LEU A 60 1.35 0.95 7.25
C LEU A 60 1.19 -0.39 6.52
N ASN A 61 2.18 -1.26 6.61
CA ASN A 61 2.12 -2.58 6.01
C ASN A 61 1.03 -3.43 6.66
N ASP A 62 0.87 -3.35 7.98
CA ASP A 62 -0.22 -4.03 8.68
C ASP A 62 -1.59 -3.53 8.20
N ALA A 63 -1.73 -2.22 8.05
CA ALA A 63 -2.95 -1.63 7.52
C ALA A 63 -3.21 -2.09 6.08
N PHE A 64 -2.17 -2.19 5.27
CA PHE A 64 -2.25 -2.69 3.90
C PHE A 64 -2.74 -4.15 3.87
N ASP A 65 -2.19 -4.99 4.72
CA ASP A 65 -2.59 -6.40 4.80
C ASP A 65 -4.07 -6.53 5.20
N ASP A 66 -4.54 -5.68 6.11
CA ASP A 66 -5.97 -5.64 6.47
C ASP A 66 -6.82 -5.24 5.27
N VAL A 67 -6.36 -4.32 4.44
CA VAL A 67 -7.07 -3.91 3.23
C VAL A 67 -7.13 -5.07 2.23
N VAL A 68 -6.04 -5.81 2.06
CA VAL A 68 -6.04 -7.01 1.20
C VAL A 68 -7.12 -7.99 1.67
N ASP A 69 -7.17 -8.25 2.97
CA ASP A 69 -8.16 -9.17 3.54
C ASP A 69 -9.60 -8.67 3.30
N ASP A 70 -9.84 -7.38 3.47
CA ASP A 70 -11.15 -6.77 3.22
C ASP A 70 -11.56 -6.89 1.74
N VAL A 71 -10.62 -6.64 0.84
CA VAL A 71 -10.88 -6.76 -0.60
C VAL A 71 -11.27 -8.19 -0.96
N VAL A 72 -10.56 -9.17 -0.43
CA VAL A 72 -10.86 -10.60 -0.65
C VAL A 72 -12.23 -10.94 -0.06
N ALA A 73 -12.53 -10.46 1.14
CA ALA A 73 -13.81 -10.73 1.80
C ALA A 73 -15.01 -10.18 1.04
N LEU A 74 -14.83 -9.08 0.29
CA LEU A 74 -15.89 -8.43 -0.48
C LEU A 74 -15.91 -8.85 -1.95
N ALA A 75 -15.08 -9.81 -2.33
CA ALA A 75 -15.02 -10.31 -3.70
C ALA A 75 -16.37 -10.92 -4.13
N MET A 76 -16.74 -10.66 -5.37
CA MET A 76 -17.97 -11.20 -5.96
C MET A 76 -17.61 -11.99 -7.21
N ARG A 77 -18.56 -12.80 -7.69
CA ARG A 77 -18.43 -13.52 -8.96
C ARG A 77 -19.48 -13.03 -9.93
N ASP A 78 -19.11 -12.89 -11.20
CA ASP A 78 -20.07 -12.60 -12.25
C ASP A 78 -20.67 -13.91 -12.82
N ASP A 79 -21.57 -13.77 -13.81
CA ASP A 79 -22.26 -14.91 -14.41
C ASP A 79 -21.30 -15.87 -15.15
N ASP A 80 -20.14 -15.37 -15.57
CA ASP A 80 -19.11 -16.18 -16.23
C ASP A 80 -18.12 -16.83 -15.25
N GLY A 81 -18.36 -16.67 -13.96
CA GLY A 81 -17.50 -17.22 -12.90
C GLY A 81 -16.23 -16.43 -12.64
N ARG A 82 -16.07 -15.25 -13.25
CA ARG A 82 -14.91 -14.39 -13.01
C ARG A 82 -15.06 -13.69 -11.66
N VAL A 83 -13.94 -13.55 -10.95
CA VAL A 83 -13.94 -12.83 -9.67
C VAL A 83 -13.89 -11.33 -9.94
N ILE A 84 -14.74 -10.59 -9.25
CA ILE A 84 -14.78 -9.12 -9.33
C ILE A 84 -14.32 -8.55 -7.99
N LEU A 85 -13.26 -7.77 -8.04
CA LEU A 85 -12.77 -7.01 -6.90
C LEU A 85 -13.10 -5.53 -7.10
N THR A 86 -13.35 -4.83 -6.00
CA THR A 86 -13.73 -3.42 -6.03
C THR A 86 -12.65 -2.59 -5.34
N THR A 87 -12.28 -1.48 -5.96
CA THR A 87 -11.36 -0.50 -5.40
C THR A 87 -11.91 0.91 -5.60
N TYR A 88 -11.11 1.92 -5.31
CA TYR A 88 -11.52 3.32 -5.36
C TYR A 88 -10.56 4.10 -6.25
N LYS A 89 -11.10 5.04 -7.02
CA LYS A 89 -10.28 5.92 -7.88
C LYS A 89 -9.73 7.11 -7.11
N VAL A 90 -10.45 7.58 -6.10
CA VAL A 90 -10.09 8.78 -5.32
C VAL A 90 -10.21 8.49 -3.83
N ASP A 91 -9.41 9.22 -3.04
CA ASP A 91 -9.30 9.02 -1.60
C ASP A 91 -10.65 9.20 -0.90
N GLU A 92 -11.38 10.24 -1.25
CA GLU A 92 -12.63 10.60 -0.59
C GLU A 92 -13.69 9.51 -0.74
N HIS A 93 -13.72 8.80 -1.87
CA HIS A 93 -14.67 7.72 -2.06
C HIS A 93 -14.35 6.53 -1.12
N TRP A 94 -13.08 6.22 -0.92
CA TRP A 94 -12.68 5.21 0.04
C TRP A 94 -13.03 5.63 1.46
N TRP A 95 -12.74 6.87 1.81
CA TRP A 95 -12.98 7.38 3.17
C TRP A 95 -14.47 7.44 3.52
N LEU A 96 -15.35 7.62 2.55
CA LEU A 96 -16.79 7.52 2.79
C LEU A 96 -17.22 6.09 3.17
N ALA A 97 -16.52 5.10 2.66
CA ALA A 97 -16.85 3.69 2.89
C ALA A 97 -16.11 3.09 4.09
N ASP A 98 -14.99 3.70 4.51
CA ASP A 98 -14.08 3.13 5.50
C ASP A 98 -13.58 4.22 6.45
N GLN A 99 -14.09 4.20 7.69
CA GLN A 99 -13.73 5.20 8.71
C GLN A 99 -12.26 5.11 9.09
N ARG A 100 -11.70 3.90 9.18
CA ARG A 100 -10.28 3.72 9.52
C ARG A 100 -9.37 4.34 8.46
N ALA A 101 -9.69 4.11 7.19
CA ALA A 101 -8.93 4.71 6.09
C ALA A 101 -8.97 6.23 6.15
N ARG A 102 -10.13 6.79 6.47
CA ARG A 102 -10.30 8.23 6.65
C ARG A 102 -9.48 8.75 7.82
N ASP A 103 -9.56 8.09 8.98
CA ASP A 103 -8.85 8.52 10.19
C ASP A 103 -7.34 8.49 10.00
N LEU A 104 -6.83 7.51 9.25
CA LEU A 104 -5.40 7.36 8.96
C LEU A 104 -4.99 8.12 7.70
N ALA A 105 -5.94 8.75 6.99
CA ALA A 105 -5.71 9.46 5.72
C ALA A 105 -4.99 8.58 4.69
N LEU A 106 -5.39 7.32 4.56
CA LEU A 106 -4.79 6.40 3.61
C LEU A 106 -5.23 6.73 2.18
N PRO A 107 -4.30 6.84 1.22
CA PRO A 107 -4.66 7.19 -0.14
C PRO A 107 -5.25 6.01 -0.93
N ALA A 108 -6.10 6.31 -1.91
CA ALA A 108 -6.71 5.30 -2.78
C ALA A 108 -5.66 4.47 -3.52
N SER A 109 -4.49 5.04 -3.81
CA SER A 109 -3.36 4.31 -4.41
C SER A 109 -2.97 3.07 -3.59
N MET A 110 -3.02 3.17 -2.26
CA MET A 110 -2.78 2.03 -1.38
C MET A 110 -3.86 0.97 -1.53
N HIS A 111 -5.12 1.37 -1.59
CA HIS A 111 -6.23 0.44 -1.81
C HIS A 111 -6.10 -0.26 -3.16
N GLN A 112 -5.72 0.48 -4.20
CA GLN A 112 -5.53 -0.08 -5.54
C GLN A 112 -4.39 -1.11 -5.55
N ALA A 113 -3.28 -0.83 -4.88
CA ALA A 113 -2.16 -1.76 -4.75
C ALA A 113 -2.55 -3.03 -3.98
N ALA A 114 -3.32 -2.87 -2.90
CA ALA A 114 -3.85 -3.99 -2.12
C ALA A 114 -4.81 -4.85 -2.95
N THR A 115 -5.63 -4.21 -3.77
CA THR A 115 -6.54 -4.90 -4.68
C THR A 115 -5.78 -5.71 -5.72
N ALA A 116 -4.71 -5.14 -6.28
CA ALA A 116 -3.85 -5.85 -7.23
C ALA A 116 -3.19 -7.08 -6.57
N GLN A 117 -2.74 -6.95 -5.32
CA GLN A 117 -2.19 -8.09 -4.60
C GLN A 117 -3.24 -9.16 -4.35
N ALA A 118 -4.44 -8.80 -3.93
CA ALA A 118 -5.55 -9.73 -3.76
C ALA A 118 -5.85 -10.47 -5.06
N ALA A 119 -5.84 -9.75 -6.19
CA ALA A 119 -6.07 -10.36 -7.51
C ALA A 119 -5.00 -11.41 -7.84
N ARG A 120 -3.74 -11.12 -7.56
CA ARG A 120 -2.65 -12.08 -7.78
C ARG A 120 -2.79 -13.33 -6.91
N GLU A 121 -3.16 -13.15 -5.65
CA GLU A 121 -3.37 -14.26 -4.72
C GLU A 121 -4.51 -15.17 -5.17
N ILE A 122 -5.65 -14.59 -5.54
CA ILE A 122 -6.81 -15.33 -6.02
C ILE A 122 -6.48 -16.08 -7.31
N SER A 123 -5.85 -15.40 -8.26
CA SER A 123 -5.48 -16.00 -9.54
C SER A 123 -4.47 -17.13 -9.38
N ALA A 124 -3.57 -17.03 -8.43
CA ALA A 124 -2.57 -18.06 -8.15
C ALA A 124 -3.19 -19.33 -7.57
N GLU A 125 -4.28 -19.22 -6.81
CA GLU A 125 -4.92 -20.38 -6.18
C GLU A 125 -5.70 -21.23 -7.18
N ASP A 126 -6.49 -20.63 -8.06
CA ASP A 126 -7.40 -21.39 -8.92
C ASP A 126 -7.34 -21.00 -10.41
N GLY A 127 -6.44 -20.12 -10.79
CA GLY A 127 -6.30 -19.69 -12.18
C GLY A 127 -7.47 -18.83 -12.68
N THR A 128 -8.31 -18.36 -11.79
CA THR A 128 -9.50 -17.58 -12.14
C THR A 128 -9.11 -16.21 -12.69
N VAL A 129 -9.81 -15.77 -13.71
CA VAL A 129 -9.68 -14.41 -14.22
C VAL A 129 -10.28 -13.44 -13.20
N VAL A 130 -9.52 -12.43 -12.81
CA VAL A 130 -9.94 -11.40 -11.86
C VAL A 130 -10.14 -10.08 -12.59
N ILE A 131 -11.28 -9.45 -12.35
CA ILE A 131 -11.63 -8.14 -12.89
C ILE A 131 -11.67 -7.15 -11.73
N ILE A 132 -11.08 -5.98 -11.94
CA ILE A 132 -11.08 -4.91 -10.93
C ILE A 132 -11.95 -3.78 -11.45
N ARG A 133 -12.86 -3.31 -10.60
CA ARG A 133 -13.72 -2.17 -10.92
C ARG A 133 -13.68 -1.12 -9.82
N ALA A 134 -14.08 0.09 -10.17
CA ALA A 134 -14.16 1.17 -9.20
C ALA A 134 -15.53 1.18 -8.52
N SER A 135 -15.51 1.41 -7.22
CA SER A 135 -16.71 1.77 -6.46
C SER A 135 -17.00 3.26 -6.63
N HIS A 136 -18.26 3.59 -6.72
CA HIS A 136 -18.72 4.98 -6.83
C HIS A 136 -19.23 5.52 -5.51
#